data_8297733a0606913e1a9670c60b3772f5
#
_entry.id   8297733a0606913e1a9670c60b3772f5
#
_cell.length_a   1.000
_cell.length_b   1.000
_cell.length_c   1.000
_cell.angle_alpha   90.00
_cell.angle_beta   90.00
_cell.angle_gamma   90.00
#
_symmetry.space_group_name_H-M   'P 1'
#
loop_
_entity.id
_entity.type
_entity.pdbx_description
1 polymer ?
#
loop_
_entity_poly.entity_id
_entity_poly.type
_entity_poly.pdbx_seq_one_letter_code
_entity_poly.pdbx_strand_id
1 'polypeptide(L)'
;MPALTFDDPRVIAYLERLAAAGFLDKAVFSAIGEELLLSTDARFDSQTDPDGRPWAPLNAEYAAWKRAFHGTDKILKLRGYLRDTLRYQATDASVAIGSNRIYSAIHQFGGQAGRGHKATIPARPYLGVSDDDVAAILEIIEDAFAARQP
;
A
#
# COMPACT_ATOMS: atom_id res chain seq x y z
N MET A 1 -11.35 -4.28 -3.81
CA MET A 1 -9.96 -3.82 -3.62
C MET A 1 -9.77 -2.53 -4.37
N PRO A 2 -9.26 -1.48 -3.75
CA PRO A 2 -8.81 -0.33 -4.50
C PRO A 2 -7.66 -0.76 -5.42
N ALA A 3 -7.79 -0.50 -6.71
CA ALA A 3 -6.74 -0.74 -7.68
C ALA A 3 -5.74 0.43 -7.62
N LEU A 4 -4.46 0.13 -7.53
CA LEU A 4 -3.40 1.10 -7.73
C LEU A 4 -3.21 1.29 -9.24
N THR A 5 -3.41 2.50 -9.71
CA THR A 5 -3.19 2.85 -11.10
C THR A 5 -1.95 3.74 -11.19
N PHE A 6 -1.00 3.37 -12.04
CA PHE A 6 0.13 4.23 -12.36
C PHE A 6 -0.30 5.24 -13.42
N ASP A 7 -0.21 6.51 -13.10
CA ASP A 7 -0.62 7.59 -14.02
C ASP A 7 0.57 8.28 -14.74
N ASP A 8 1.82 7.84 -14.54
CA ASP A 8 2.96 8.37 -15.30
C ASP A 8 2.98 7.76 -16.71
N PRO A 9 2.72 8.57 -17.75
CA PRO A 9 2.67 8.06 -19.13
C PRO A 9 3.96 7.40 -19.61
N ARG A 10 5.11 7.80 -19.07
CA ARG A 10 6.43 7.23 -19.44
C ARG A 10 6.57 5.82 -18.87
N VAL A 11 6.15 5.63 -17.61
CA VAL A 11 6.14 4.33 -16.95
C VAL A 11 5.16 3.40 -17.65
N ILE A 12 3.96 3.87 -17.95
CA ILE A 12 2.95 3.10 -18.68
C ILE A 12 3.49 2.64 -20.03
N ALA A 13 4.02 3.58 -20.85
CA ALA A 13 4.56 3.25 -22.17
C ALA A 13 5.75 2.27 -22.11
N TYR A 14 6.58 2.36 -21.08
CA TYR A 14 7.69 1.41 -20.87
C TYR A 14 7.16 0.02 -20.50
N LEU A 15 6.21 -0.06 -19.57
CA LEU A 15 5.57 -1.30 -19.16
C LEU A 15 4.81 -1.98 -20.31
N GLU A 16 4.10 -1.20 -21.14
CA GLU A 16 3.42 -1.71 -22.33
C GLU A 16 4.39 -2.35 -23.32
N ARG A 17 5.54 -1.73 -23.55
CA ARG A 17 6.58 -2.29 -24.43
C ARG A 17 7.15 -3.60 -23.88
N LEU A 18 7.41 -3.67 -22.58
CA LEU A 18 7.90 -4.87 -21.92
C LEU A 18 6.87 -5.99 -21.92
N ALA A 19 5.60 -5.64 -21.70
CA ALA A 19 4.49 -6.59 -21.77
C ALA A 19 4.35 -7.17 -23.19
N ALA A 20 4.40 -6.33 -24.22
CA ALA A 20 4.34 -6.75 -25.61
C ALA A 20 5.51 -7.65 -26.01
N ALA A 21 6.68 -7.47 -25.38
CA ALA A 21 7.85 -8.32 -25.57
C ALA A 21 7.85 -9.62 -24.75
N GLY A 22 6.81 -9.86 -23.92
CA GLY A 22 6.67 -11.06 -23.10
C GLY A 22 7.57 -11.11 -21.86
N PHE A 23 8.13 -9.97 -21.43
CA PHE A 23 9.01 -9.90 -20.25
C PHE A 23 8.27 -9.76 -18.94
N LEU A 24 7.03 -9.30 -18.97
CA LEU A 24 6.19 -9.18 -17.78
C LEU A 24 5.35 -10.44 -17.64
N ASP A 25 5.60 -11.17 -16.59
CA ASP A 25 4.87 -12.37 -16.21
C ASP A 25 4.52 -12.35 -14.71
N LYS A 26 3.84 -13.38 -14.25
CA LYS A 26 3.45 -13.51 -12.85
C LYS A 26 4.64 -13.44 -11.89
N ALA A 27 5.82 -13.91 -12.28
CA ALA A 27 7.01 -13.86 -11.41
C ALA A 27 7.47 -12.41 -11.19
N VAL A 28 7.48 -11.59 -12.23
CA VAL A 28 7.81 -10.17 -12.14
C VAL A 28 6.75 -9.42 -11.32
N PHE A 29 5.46 -9.66 -11.58
CA PHE A 29 4.39 -9.05 -10.80
C PHE A 29 4.38 -9.50 -9.33
N SER A 30 4.79 -10.73 -9.03
CA SER A 30 4.98 -11.19 -7.66
C SER A 30 6.12 -10.45 -6.96
N ALA A 31 7.25 -10.27 -7.61
CA ALA A 31 8.37 -9.50 -7.06
C ALA A 31 7.98 -8.03 -6.76
N ILE A 32 7.22 -7.41 -7.66
CA ILE A 32 6.66 -6.07 -7.44
C ILE A 32 5.69 -6.08 -6.25
N GLY A 33 4.86 -7.11 -6.12
CA GLY A 33 3.94 -7.28 -5.00
C GLY A 33 4.65 -7.40 -3.66
N GLU A 34 5.73 -8.17 -3.59
CA GLU A 34 6.59 -8.28 -2.39
C GLU A 34 7.17 -6.91 -2.01
N GLU A 35 7.72 -6.18 -2.97
CA GLU A 35 8.30 -4.84 -2.74
C GLU A 35 7.25 -3.86 -2.23
N LEU A 36 6.09 -3.79 -2.87
CA LEU A 36 4.98 -2.92 -2.43
C LEU A 36 4.44 -3.31 -1.06
N LEU A 37 4.47 -4.59 -0.71
CA LEU A 37 4.06 -5.07 0.61
C LEU A 37 5.05 -4.60 1.68
N LEU A 38 6.36 -4.71 1.43
CA LEU A 38 7.42 -4.22 2.31
C LEU A 38 7.35 -2.70 2.49
N SER A 39 7.21 -1.96 1.41
CA SER A 39 7.06 -0.50 1.44
C SER A 39 5.81 -0.08 2.23
N THR A 40 4.69 -0.74 2.00
CA THR A 40 3.45 -0.48 2.75
C THR A 40 3.62 -0.79 4.23
N ASP A 41 4.29 -1.89 4.57
CA ASP A 41 4.58 -2.26 5.96
C ASP A 41 5.43 -1.20 6.67
N ALA A 42 6.45 -0.67 5.99
CA ALA A 42 7.31 0.40 6.52
C ALA A 42 6.54 1.68 6.83
N ARG A 43 5.45 1.99 6.10
CA ARG A 43 4.59 3.15 6.37
C ARG A 43 3.86 3.06 7.71
N PHE A 44 3.55 1.86 8.17
CA PHE A 44 2.99 1.66 9.52
C PHE A 44 4.01 1.98 10.62
N ASP A 45 5.29 1.81 10.37
CA ASP A 45 6.34 2.19 11.31
C ASP A 45 6.63 3.69 11.27
N SER A 46 6.72 4.28 10.07
CA SER A 46 6.93 5.71 9.87
C SER A 46 5.68 6.55 10.14
N GLN A 47 4.48 5.98 10.14
CA GLN A 47 3.19 6.66 10.31
C GLN A 47 2.94 7.71 9.22
N THR A 48 3.35 7.41 7.98
CA THR A 48 3.26 8.29 6.83
C THR A 48 2.47 7.67 5.68
N ASP A 49 1.95 8.54 4.82
CA ASP A 49 1.38 8.16 3.54
C ASP A 49 2.47 7.86 2.48
N PRO A 50 2.11 7.42 1.27
CA PRO A 50 3.08 7.18 0.20
C PRO A 50 3.91 8.39 -0.21
N ASP A 51 3.40 9.61 -0.02
CA ASP A 51 4.13 10.85 -0.30
C ASP A 51 5.04 11.29 0.87
N GLY A 52 5.13 10.49 1.93
CA GLY A 52 5.91 10.81 3.13
C GLY A 52 5.26 11.80 4.09
N ARG A 53 3.97 12.15 3.86
CA ARG A 53 3.24 13.05 4.76
C ARG A 53 2.75 12.28 5.99
N PRO A 54 2.91 12.83 7.21
CA PRO A 54 2.38 12.19 8.41
C PRO A 54 0.87 11.95 8.32
N TRP A 55 0.42 10.79 8.77
CA TRP A 55 -1.02 10.53 8.89
C TRP A 55 -1.69 11.48 9.86
N ALA A 56 -2.95 11.81 9.60
CA ALA A 56 -3.76 12.63 10.51
C ALA A 56 -3.71 12.06 11.93
N PRO A 57 -3.44 12.90 12.95
CA PRO A 57 -3.28 12.45 14.33
C PRO A 57 -4.56 11.80 14.87
N LEU A 58 -4.41 11.00 15.91
CA LEU A 58 -5.54 10.49 16.68
C LEU A 58 -6.16 11.63 17.49
N ASN A 59 -7.48 11.52 17.73
CA ASN A 59 -8.12 12.34 18.76
C ASN A 59 -7.40 12.14 20.11
N ALA A 60 -7.18 13.21 20.87
CA ALA A 60 -6.38 13.20 22.08
C ALA A 60 -6.92 12.25 23.16
N GLU A 61 -8.23 12.19 23.35
CA GLU A 61 -8.89 11.28 24.30
C GLU A 61 -8.71 9.83 23.89
N TYR A 62 -8.87 9.53 22.61
CA TYR A 62 -8.67 8.20 22.06
C TYR A 62 -7.20 7.77 22.15
N ALA A 63 -6.27 8.67 21.89
CA ALA A 63 -4.82 8.40 22.04
C ALA A 63 -4.45 8.09 23.50
N ALA A 64 -5.00 8.85 24.44
CA ALA A 64 -4.81 8.61 25.88
C ALA A 64 -5.36 7.25 26.31
N TRP A 65 -6.58 6.92 25.88
CA TRP A 65 -7.20 5.62 26.11
C TRP A 65 -6.35 4.47 25.53
N LYS A 66 -5.90 4.62 24.30
CA LYS A 66 -5.02 3.61 23.66
C LYS A 66 -3.73 3.38 24.44
N ARG A 67 -3.07 4.42 24.88
CA ARG A 67 -1.86 4.29 25.72
C ARG A 67 -2.14 3.54 27.01
N ALA A 68 -3.24 3.90 27.68
CA ALA A 68 -3.60 3.30 28.96
C ALA A 68 -3.96 1.81 28.87
N PHE A 69 -4.71 1.40 27.84
CA PHE A 69 -5.28 0.05 27.74
C PHE A 69 -4.57 -0.86 26.74
N HIS A 70 -3.80 -0.30 25.79
CA HIS A 70 -3.11 -1.06 24.73
C HIS A 70 -1.62 -0.79 24.65
N GLY A 71 -1.08 0.08 25.52
CA GLY A 71 0.35 0.39 25.57
C GLY A 71 0.91 1.07 24.31
N THR A 72 0.04 1.61 23.45
CA THR A 72 0.45 2.25 22.20
C THR A 72 -0.51 3.37 21.83
N ASP A 73 0.02 4.42 21.22
CA ASP A 73 -0.76 5.48 20.57
C ASP A 73 -0.53 5.52 19.05
N LYS A 74 0.15 4.52 18.50
CA LYS A 74 0.41 4.43 17.05
C LYS A 74 -0.89 4.40 16.26
N ILE A 75 -0.93 5.20 15.19
CA ILE A 75 -2.04 5.31 14.26
C ILE A 75 -2.19 3.99 13.48
N LEU A 76 -3.40 3.59 13.16
CA LEU A 76 -3.76 2.35 12.46
C LEU A 76 -3.24 1.05 13.11
N LYS A 77 -2.77 1.12 14.35
CA LYS A 77 -2.29 -0.04 15.11
C LYS A 77 -3.01 -0.11 16.45
N LEU A 78 -4.07 -0.91 16.55
CA LEU A 78 -4.65 -1.31 17.82
C LEU A 78 -4.11 -2.69 18.25
N ARG A 79 -4.38 -3.69 17.43
CA ARG A 79 -3.91 -5.08 17.59
C ARG A 79 -3.08 -5.58 16.41
N GLY A 80 -2.76 -4.70 15.45
CA GLY A 80 -1.99 -5.03 14.25
C GLY A 80 -2.78 -5.67 13.11
N TYR A 81 -4.05 -5.95 13.28
CA TYR A 81 -4.83 -6.74 12.31
C TYR A 81 -4.88 -6.14 10.90
N LEU A 82 -4.88 -4.82 10.74
CA LEU A 82 -4.88 -4.21 9.42
C LEU A 82 -3.54 -4.49 8.71
N ARG A 83 -2.43 -4.19 9.38
CA ARG A 83 -1.08 -4.45 8.88
C ARG A 83 -0.86 -5.94 8.59
N ASP A 84 -1.19 -6.80 9.54
CA ASP A 84 -0.93 -8.25 9.45
C ASP A 84 -1.77 -8.96 8.38
N THR A 85 -2.85 -8.34 7.90
CA THR A 85 -3.72 -8.89 6.85
C THR A 85 -3.50 -8.30 5.48
N LEU A 86 -2.51 -7.42 5.31
CA LEU A 86 -2.07 -6.97 4.00
C LEU A 86 -1.55 -8.16 3.19
N ARG A 87 -2.00 -8.24 1.94
CA ARG A 87 -1.59 -9.28 0.99
C ARG A 87 -1.53 -8.67 -0.39
N TYR A 88 -0.72 -9.26 -1.25
CA TYR A 88 -0.77 -8.99 -2.67
C TYR A 88 -1.31 -10.20 -3.44
N GLN A 89 -1.78 -9.95 -4.63
CA GLN A 89 -2.20 -10.96 -5.59
C GLN A 89 -1.65 -10.60 -6.95
N ALA A 90 -0.85 -11.48 -7.52
CA ALA A 90 -0.23 -11.30 -8.83
C ALA A 90 -0.85 -12.23 -9.87
N THR A 91 -0.98 -11.73 -11.09
CA THR A 91 -1.34 -12.47 -12.29
C THR A 91 -0.24 -12.30 -13.34
N ASP A 92 -0.41 -12.85 -14.53
CA ASP A 92 0.53 -12.62 -15.64
C ASP A 92 0.45 -11.18 -16.22
N ALA A 93 -0.52 -10.39 -15.79
CA ALA A 93 -0.77 -9.05 -16.33
C ALA A 93 -0.89 -7.94 -15.29
N SER A 94 -0.90 -8.28 -14.00
CA SER A 94 -1.14 -7.30 -12.94
C SER A 94 -0.73 -7.77 -11.57
N VAL A 95 -0.58 -6.82 -10.65
CA VAL A 95 -0.50 -7.06 -9.22
C VAL A 95 -1.45 -6.12 -8.48
N ALA A 96 -2.11 -6.64 -7.46
CA ALA A 96 -2.95 -5.88 -6.56
C ALA A 96 -2.47 -6.09 -5.12
N ILE A 97 -2.50 -5.04 -4.31
CA ILE A 97 -2.20 -5.09 -2.88
C ILE A 97 -3.37 -4.54 -2.08
N GLY A 98 -3.65 -5.14 -0.95
CA GLY A 98 -4.75 -4.70 -0.09
C GLY A 98 -4.99 -5.59 1.11
N SER A 99 -6.09 -5.34 1.80
CA SER A 99 -6.56 -6.10 2.95
C SER A 99 -8.03 -6.47 2.76
N ASN A 100 -8.40 -7.64 3.25
CA ASN A 100 -9.79 -8.09 3.28
C ASN A 100 -10.56 -7.58 4.51
N ARG A 101 -9.96 -6.75 5.35
CA ARG A 101 -10.64 -6.17 6.52
C ARG A 101 -11.71 -5.20 6.09
N ILE A 102 -12.90 -5.33 6.67
CA ILE A 102 -14.05 -4.48 6.36
C ILE A 102 -13.79 -2.99 6.58
N TYR A 103 -12.91 -2.67 7.53
CA TYR A 103 -12.53 -1.29 7.86
C TYR A 103 -11.32 -0.76 7.07
N SER A 104 -10.74 -1.56 6.18
CA SER A 104 -9.53 -1.17 5.42
C SER A 104 -9.78 0.05 4.53
N ALA A 105 -10.92 0.09 3.85
CA ALA A 105 -11.29 1.18 2.95
C ALA A 105 -11.50 2.51 3.68
N ILE A 106 -12.15 2.51 4.85
CA ILE A 106 -12.40 3.75 5.59
C ILE A 106 -11.10 4.36 6.13
N HIS A 107 -10.10 3.56 6.46
CA HIS A 107 -8.79 4.06 6.85
C HIS A 107 -8.01 4.63 5.67
N GLN A 108 -8.13 4.02 4.49
CA GLN A 108 -7.48 4.51 3.26
C GLN A 108 -8.11 5.83 2.79
N PHE A 109 -9.42 5.91 2.75
CA PHE A 109 -10.17 7.00 2.10
C PHE A 109 -10.84 7.98 3.06
N GLY A 110 -10.91 7.63 4.35
CA GLY A 110 -11.74 8.37 5.31
C GLY A 110 -13.21 8.08 5.11
N GLY A 111 -14.02 8.66 5.97
CA GLY A 111 -15.49 8.56 5.87
C GLY A 111 -16.21 8.63 7.20
N GLN A 112 -17.49 8.31 7.17
CA GLN A 112 -18.37 8.29 8.32
C GLN A 112 -18.46 6.87 8.89
N ALA A 113 -18.32 6.73 10.21
CA ALA A 113 -18.33 5.44 10.90
C ALA A 113 -19.12 5.50 12.22
N GLY A 114 -19.21 4.32 12.85
CA GLY A 114 -19.89 4.18 14.14
C GLY A 114 -21.40 4.16 14.04
N ARG A 115 -22.05 4.03 15.19
CA ARG A 115 -23.52 3.98 15.28
C ARG A 115 -24.14 5.30 14.79
N GLY A 116 -24.96 5.19 13.75
CA GLY A 116 -25.62 6.35 13.12
C GLY A 116 -24.68 7.23 12.30
N HIS A 117 -23.52 6.69 11.88
CA HIS A 117 -22.51 7.41 11.07
C HIS A 117 -22.06 8.75 11.68
N LYS A 118 -21.99 8.83 13.02
CA LYS A 118 -21.69 10.08 13.74
C LYS A 118 -20.19 10.37 13.88
N ALA A 119 -19.34 9.38 13.69
CA ALA A 119 -17.89 9.54 13.79
C ALA A 119 -17.28 9.78 12.40
N THR A 120 -16.56 10.88 12.24
CA THR A 120 -15.77 11.15 11.03
C THR A 120 -14.39 10.59 11.21
N ILE A 121 -13.99 9.66 10.32
CA ILE A 121 -12.66 9.07 10.28
C ILE A 121 -11.87 9.80 9.20
N PRO A 122 -10.75 10.46 9.53
CA PRO A 122 -9.91 11.09 8.53
C PRO A 122 -9.23 10.02 7.67
N ALA A 123 -8.99 10.33 6.40
CA ALA A 123 -8.18 9.50 5.52
C ALA A 123 -6.74 9.40 6.05
N ARG A 124 -6.23 8.18 6.06
CA ARG A 124 -4.85 7.86 6.40
C ARG A 124 -4.32 6.87 5.36
N PRO A 125 -3.95 7.36 4.17
CA PRO A 125 -3.52 6.48 3.08
C PRO A 125 -2.30 5.67 3.48
N TYR A 126 -2.42 4.37 3.50
CA TYR A 126 -1.33 3.42 3.70
C TYR A 126 -0.98 2.67 2.42
N LEU A 127 -1.94 2.53 1.51
CA LEU A 127 -1.75 2.00 0.16
C LEU A 127 -1.44 3.13 -0.81
N GLY A 128 -0.51 2.87 -1.71
CA GLY A 128 -0.09 3.80 -2.74
C GLY A 128 1.30 3.44 -3.23
N VAL A 129 1.75 4.17 -4.22
CA VAL A 129 3.09 4.01 -4.81
C VAL A 129 3.83 5.32 -4.63
N SER A 130 4.95 5.27 -3.93
CA SER A 130 5.88 6.40 -3.77
C SER A 130 6.84 6.48 -4.95
N ASP A 131 7.59 7.59 -5.04
CA ASP A 131 8.67 7.71 -6.04
C ASP A 131 9.76 6.64 -5.82
N ASP A 132 10.05 6.30 -4.56
CA ASP A 132 10.99 5.22 -4.23
C ASP A 132 10.46 3.85 -4.67
N ASP A 133 9.15 3.61 -4.51
CA ASP A 133 8.50 2.39 -5.01
C ASP A 133 8.60 2.30 -6.54
N VAL A 134 8.40 3.40 -7.25
CA VAL A 134 8.54 3.45 -8.72
C VAL A 134 9.97 3.07 -9.12
N ALA A 135 10.97 3.64 -8.46
CA ALA A 135 12.38 3.31 -8.72
C ALA A 135 12.67 1.83 -8.47
N ALA A 136 12.19 1.27 -7.36
CA ALA A 136 12.35 -0.14 -7.03
C ALA A 136 11.63 -1.07 -8.04
N ILE A 137 10.44 -0.71 -8.47
CA ILE A 137 9.69 -1.45 -9.50
C ILE A 137 10.45 -1.47 -10.83
N LEU A 138 10.99 -0.33 -11.25
CA LEU A 138 11.78 -0.25 -12.48
C LEU A 138 13.02 -1.12 -12.38
N GLU A 139 13.73 -1.13 -11.25
CA GLU A 139 14.88 -1.99 -11.00
C GLU A 139 14.51 -3.49 -11.10
N ILE A 140 13.40 -3.89 -10.48
CA ILE A 140 12.89 -5.27 -10.57
C ILE A 140 12.64 -5.68 -12.03
N ILE A 141 12.06 -4.78 -12.82
CA ILE A 141 11.75 -5.03 -14.23
C ILE A 141 13.04 -5.12 -15.05
N GLU A 142 14.00 -4.22 -14.82
CA GLU A 142 15.30 -4.21 -15.48
C GLU A 142 16.10 -5.49 -15.19
N ASP A 143 16.13 -5.92 -13.94
CA ASP A 143 16.77 -7.16 -13.52
C ASP A 143 16.14 -8.39 -14.17
N ALA A 144 14.80 -8.43 -14.21
CA ALA A 144 14.08 -9.52 -14.88
C ALA A 144 14.34 -9.54 -16.38
N PHE A 145 14.48 -8.38 -17.01
CA PHE A 145 14.87 -8.26 -18.41
C PHE A 145 16.30 -8.75 -18.65
N ALA A 146 17.25 -8.29 -17.84
CA ALA A 146 18.66 -8.68 -17.94
C ALA A 146 18.85 -10.20 -17.76
N ALA A 147 18.14 -10.82 -16.84
CA ALA A 147 18.19 -12.25 -16.56
C ALA A 147 17.69 -13.13 -17.73
N ARG A 148 16.93 -12.57 -18.67
CA ARG A 148 16.36 -13.26 -19.84
C ARG A 148 17.08 -12.98 -21.15
N GLN A 149 18.11 -12.16 -21.11
CA GLN A 149 18.98 -11.94 -22.27
C GLN A 149 19.99 -13.08 -22.37
N PRO A 150 20.26 -13.63 -23.57
CA PRO A 150 21.27 -14.66 -23.76
C PRO A 150 22.68 -14.16 -23.53
#